data_b0e8f0a370ebfe7f85a27f569c0d68d4
#
_entry.id   b0e8f0a370ebfe7f85a27f569c0d68d4
#
_cell.length_a   1.000
_cell.length_b   1.000
_cell.length_c   1.000
_cell.angle_alpha   90.00
_cell.angle_beta   90.00
_cell.angle_gamma   90.00
#
_symmetry.space_group_name_H-M   'P 1'
#
loop_
_entity.id
_entity.type
_entity.pdbx_description
1 polymer ?
#
loop_
_entity_poly.entity_id
_entity_poly.type
_entity_poly.pdbx_seq_one_letter_code
_entity_poly.pdbx_strand_id
1 'polypeptide(L)'
;MKQRLDAALTALGLAPTRSQAESVIKLGEVTVSGQVITKPGYFVSDPTTISLVEKERYVSRAGLKLASVAELLKLDFKDATVLDVGSSTGGFTDYSLKHGASKVFAVDVGTEQLHPSLRRDKRIELHEKTDIRDFRISAKPGRDPVMPNIVVIDVSFISLRDILPHIARELADGNTKIVAMVKPQFEAGKGQTNKGIIKNDAMRRQILKDFELWSKDYFFITDKRDSDVAGAKGNQERFYLLKVL
;
A
#
# COMPACT_ATOMS: atom_id res chain seq x y z
N MET A 1 -33.84 22.49 -7.48
CA MET A 1 -32.93 23.62 -7.24
C MET A 1 -31.51 23.17 -7.42
N LYS A 2 -30.63 23.89 -8.17
CA LYS A 2 -29.23 23.49 -8.30
C LYS A 2 -28.49 23.68 -6.98
N GLN A 3 -27.81 22.65 -6.49
CA GLN A 3 -26.98 22.71 -5.29
C GLN A 3 -25.58 22.14 -5.53
N ARG A 4 -24.61 22.55 -4.73
CA ARG A 4 -23.25 22.05 -4.83
C ARG A 4 -23.18 20.58 -4.40
N LEU A 5 -22.34 19.79 -5.08
CA LEU A 5 -22.20 18.36 -4.84
C LEU A 5 -21.74 18.05 -3.41
N ASP A 6 -20.79 18.82 -2.85
CA ASP A 6 -20.34 18.68 -1.47
C ASP A 6 -21.48 18.89 -0.43
N ALA A 7 -22.35 19.85 -0.68
CA ALA A 7 -23.51 20.09 0.16
C ALA A 7 -24.61 19.02 -0.03
N ALA A 8 -24.82 18.58 -1.28
CA ALA A 8 -25.78 17.52 -1.59
C ALA A 8 -25.43 16.20 -0.92
N LEU A 9 -24.16 15.78 -0.95
CA LEU A 9 -23.69 14.56 -0.27
C LEU A 9 -23.95 14.59 1.23
N THR A 10 -23.73 15.74 1.87
CA THR A 10 -23.99 15.89 3.31
C THR A 10 -25.49 15.86 3.60
N ALA A 11 -26.30 16.52 2.78
CA ALA A 11 -27.76 16.54 2.92
C ALA A 11 -28.40 15.16 2.72
N LEU A 12 -27.81 14.31 1.86
CA LEU A 12 -28.24 12.92 1.62
C LEU A 12 -27.72 11.93 2.68
N GLY A 13 -26.90 12.38 3.65
CA GLY A 13 -26.26 11.48 4.61
C GLY A 13 -25.16 10.57 4.01
N LEU A 14 -24.75 10.80 2.77
CA LEU A 14 -23.70 10.06 2.09
C LEU A 14 -22.29 10.44 2.58
N ALA A 15 -22.17 11.58 3.24
CA ALA A 15 -20.97 12.00 3.97
C ALA A 15 -21.35 12.69 5.28
N PRO A 16 -20.75 12.34 6.43
CA PRO A 16 -21.09 12.92 7.74
C PRO A 16 -20.86 14.43 7.83
N THR A 17 -19.85 14.94 7.12
CA THR A 17 -19.49 16.36 7.11
C THR A 17 -19.15 16.83 5.71
N ARG A 18 -19.26 18.15 5.47
CA ARG A 18 -18.90 18.75 4.19
C ARG A 18 -17.42 18.56 3.83
N SER A 19 -16.52 18.59 4.81
CA SER A 19 -15.10 18.33 4.60
C SER A 19 -14.84 16.89 4.13
N GLN A 20 -15.56 15.92 4.70
CA GLN A 20 -15.51 14.52 4.24
C GLN A 20 -16.13 14.36 2.84
N ALA A 21 -17.25 15.06 2.56
CA ALA A 21 -17.83 15.12 1.23
C ALA A 21 -16.82 15.63 0.19
N GLU A 22 -16.13 16.74 0.49
CA GLU A 22 -15.07 17.26 -0.39
C GLU A 22 -13.95 16.24 -0.62
N SER A 23 -13.56 15.48 0.42
CA SER A 23 -12.51 14.47 0.32
C SER A 23 -12.90 13.32 -0.60
N VAL A 24 -14.09 12.73 -0.43
CA VAL A 24 -14.57 11.62 -1.26
C VAL A 24 -14.80 12.04 -2.72
N ILE A 25 -15.24 13.29 -2.95
CA ILE A 25 -15.36 13.85 -4.32
C ILE A 25 -13.99 13.97 -4.98
N LYS A 26 -12.99 14.59 -4.30
CA LYS A 26 -11.62 14.74 -4.82
C LYS A 26 -10.95 13.40 -5.11
N LEU A 27 -11.30 12.35 -4.37
CA LEU A 27 -10.81 10.98 -4.57
C LEU A 27 -11.50 10.27 -5.76
N GLY A 28 -12.49 10.91 -6.41
CA GLY A 28 -13.25 10.29 -7.50
C GLY A 28 -14.20 9.19 -7.03
N GLU A 29 -14.60 9.20 -5.76
CA GLU A 29 -15.51 8.21 -5.16
C GLU A 29 -16.99 8.61 -5.27
N VAL A 30 -17.31 9.58 -6.11
CA VAL A 30 -18.68 10.07 -6.32
C VAL A 30 -19.02 10.09 -7.79
N THR A 31 -20.15 9.53 -8.13
CA THR A 31 -20.73 9.67 -9.48
C THR A 31 -21.98 10.53 -9.44
N VAL A 32 -22.21 11.26 -10.52
CA VAL A 32 -23.46 11.95 -10.82
C VAL A 32 -23.94 11.44 -12.17
N SER A 33 -25.11 10.86 -12.23
CA SER A 33 -25.65 10.21 -13.44
C SER A 33 -24.66 9.19 -14.07
N GLY A 34 -23.95 8.41 -13.22
CA GLY A 34 -22.98 7.41 -13.63
C GLY A 34 -21.60 7.95 -14.04
N GLN A 35 -21.39 9.27 -14.07
CA GLN A 35 -20.09 9.88 -14.37
C GLN A 35 -19.34 10.26 -13.09
N VAL A 36 -18.06 9.88 -12.99
CA VAL A 36 -17.19 10.26 -11.85
C VAL A 36 -16.96 11.76 -11.85
N ILE A 37 -17.23 12.42 -10.72
CA ILE A 37 -17.01 13.84 -10.51
C ILE A 37 -15.95 14.05 -9.45
N THR A 38 -14.92 14.85 -9.76
CA THR A 38 -13.81 15.15 -8.84
C THR A 38 -13.82 16.60 -8.32
N LYS A 39 -14.77 17.43 -8.76
CA LYS A 39 -14.90 18.84 -8.32
C LYS A 39 -15.96 18.98 -7.23
N PRO A 40 -15.62 19.30 -5.97
CA PRO A 40 -16.60 19.46 -4.88
C PRO A 40 -17.67 20.53 -5.16
N GLY A 41 -17.29 21.58 -5.87
CA GLY A 41 -18.20 22.64 -6.27
C GLY A 41 -19.04 22.35 -7.51
N TYR A 42 -19.04 21.11 -8.03
CA TYR A 42 -19.93 20.73 -9.12
C TYR A 42 -21.41 20.94 -8.73
N PHE A 43 -22.24 21.46 -9.65
CA PHE A 43 -23.64 21.71 -9.38
C PHE A 43 -24.52 20.56 -9.86
N VAL A 44 -25.31 20.00 -8.96
CA VAL A 44 -26.26 18.91 -9.23
C VAL A 44 -27.67 19.47 -9.23
N SER A 45 -28.45 19.14 -10.22
CA SER A 45 -29.86 19.56 -10.33
C SER A 45 -30.80 18.56 -9.68
N ASP A 46 -30.46 17.26 -9.75
CA ASP A 46 -31.21 16.15 -9.18
C ASP A 46 -30.31 15.33 -8.24
N PRO A 47 -30.50 15.44 -6.92
CA PRO A 47 -29.71 14.67 -5.95
C PRO A 47 -29.86 13.14 -6.07
N THR A 48 -30.95 12.63 -6.65
CA THR A 48 -31.16 11.18 -6.82
C THR A 48 -30.19 10.54 -7.81
N THR A 49 -29.51 11.38 -8.62
CA THR A 49 -28.48 10.92 -9.56
C THR A 49 -27.10 10.74 -8.93
N ILE A 50 -26.96 11.12 -7.64
CA ILE A 50 -25.71 11.02 -6.90
C ILE A 50 -25.59 9.61 -6.30
N SER A 51 -24.48 8.94 -6.56
CA SER A 51 -24.11 7.73 -5.86
C SER A 51 -22.63 7.74 -5.49
N LEU A 52 -22.31 7.02 -4.41
CA LEU A 52 -20.92 6.72 -4.10
C LEU A 52 -20.48 5.56 -5.02
N VAL A 53 -19.29 5.71 -5.61
CA VAL A 53 -18.63 4.56 -6.26
C VAL A 53 -18.32 3.57 -5.15
N GLU A 54 -18.88 2.38 -5.20
CA GLU A 54 -18.42 1.26 -4.36
C GLU A 54 -17.01 0.85 -4.83
N LYS A 55 -16.04 1.67 -4.52
CA LYS A 55 -14.64 1.21 -4.52
C LYS A 55 -14.46 0.35 -3.29
N GLU A 56 -13.81 -0.78 -3.46
CA GLU A 56 -13.36 -1.59 -2.32
C GLU A 56 -12.65 -0.66 -1.32
N ARG A 57 -13.30 -0.41 -0.18
CA ARG A 57 -12.72 0.41 0.89
C ARG A 57 -11.75 -0.47 1.66
N TYR A 58 -10.48 -0.21 1.51
CA TYR A 58 -9.47 -0.82 2.35
C TYR A 58 -9.42 -0.12 3.72
N VAL A 59 -8.98 -0.84 4.74
CA VAL A 59 -8.88 -0.33 6.12
C VAL A 59 -7.95 0.88 6.26
N SER A 60 -7.11 1.15 5.24
CA SER A 60 -6.26 2.33 5.19
C SER A 60 -5.90 2.73 3.76
N ARG A 61 -5.33 3.94 3.60
CA ARG A 61 -4.82 4.46 2.33
C ARG A 61 -3.73 3.60 1.69
N ALA A 62 -3.00 2.81 2.51
CA ALA A 62 -1.99 1.89 2.00
C ALA A 62 -2.60 0.87 1.03
N GLY A 63 -3.80 0.33 1.34
CA GLY A 63 -4.50 -0.57 0.42
C GLY A 63 -4.77 0.05 -0.96
N LEU A 64 -5.10 1.35 -1.02
CA LEU A 64 -5.27 2.07 -2.29
C LEU A 64 -3.94 2.20 -3.07
N LYS A 65 -2.80 2.36 -2.37
CA LYS A 65 -1.49 2.40 -3.01
C LYS A 65 -1.16 1.07 -3.69
N LEU A 66 -1.35 -0.05 -3.00
CA LEU A 66 -1.12 -1.37 -3.58
C LEU A 66 -2.10 -1.63 -4.74
N ALA A 67 -3.37 -1.25 -4.58
CA ALA A 67 -4.39 -1.35 -5.64
C ALA A 67 -3.97 -0.61 -6.92
N SER A 68 -3.37 0.58 -6.81
CA SER A 68 -2.96 1.40 -7.96
C SER A 68 -1.90 0.75 -8.86
N VAL A 69 -1.18 -0.25 -8.34
CA VAL A 69 -0.07 -0.89 -9.08
C VAL A 69 -0.25 -2.40 -9.29
N ALA A 70 -1.14 -3.04 -8.54
CA ALA A 70 -1.23 -4.49 -8.51
C ALA A 70 -1.54 -5.12 -9.88
N GLU A 71 -2.50 -4.56 -10.61
CA GLU A 71 -2.84 -5.01 -11.96
C GLU A 71 -1.69 -4.75 -12.95
N LEU A 72 -1.08 -3.57 -12.89
CA LEU A 72 0.05 -3.18 -13.73
C LEU A 72 1.27 -4.07 -13.51
N LEU A 73 1.52 -4.49 -12.27
CA LEU A 73 2.58 -5.41 -11.88
C LEU A 73 2.18 -6.89 -12.04
N LYS A 74 0.98 -7.17 -12.55
CA LYS A 74 0.45 -8.53 -12.76
C LYS A 74 0.57 -9.40 -11.49
N LEU A 75 0.13 -8.82 -10.36
CA LEU A 75 0.10 -9.54 -9.09
C LEU A 75 -1.18 -10.37 -9.01
N ASP A 76 -1.03 -11.65 -8.70
CA ASP A 76 -2.16 -12.55 -8.45
C ASP A 76 -2.10 -13.03 -7.00
N PHE A 77 -3.07 -12.59 -6.22
CA PHE A 77 -3.19 -12.93 -4.80
C PHE A 77 -4.06 -14.16 -4.55
N LYS A 78 -4.71 -14.71 -5.59
CA LYS A 78 -5.58 -15.86 -5.43
C LYS A 78 -4.82 -17.05 -4.86
N ASP A 79 -5.32 -17.60 -3.76
CA ASP A 79 -4.75 -18.73 -3.02
C ASP A 79 -3.30 -18.49 -2.51
N ALA A 80 -2.81 -17.24 -2.61
CA ALA A 80 -1.43 -16.91 -2.24
C ALA A 80 -1.24 -16.87 -0.72
N THR A 81 -0.03 -17.29 -0.29
CA THR A 81 0.54 -16.94 1.01
C THR A 81 1.30 -15.62 0.85
N VAL A 82 0.95 -14.62 1.64
CA VAL A 82 1.51 -13.26 1.58
C VAL A 82 2.27 -12.95 2.87
N LEU A 83 3.42 -12.28 2.74
CA LEU A 83 4.12 -11.65 3.86
C LEU A 83 3.96 -10.12 3.70
N ASP A 84 3.30 -9.49 4.67
CA ASP A 84 3.10 -8.03 4.74
C ASP A 84 4.08 -7.44 5.76
N VAL A 85 5.10 -6.75 5.26
CA VAL A 85 6.20 -6.17 6.04
C VAL A 85 5.91 -4.70 6.30
N GLY A 86 5.72 -4.35 7.58
CA GLY A 86 5.23 -3.05 8.00
C GLY A 86 3.71 -2.97 7.85
N SER A 87 3.01 -3.97 8.38
CA SER A 87 1.56 -4.12 8.18
C SER A 87 0.74 -2.96 8.76
N SER A 88 1.21 -2.32 9.83
CA SER A 88 0.56 -1.17 10.46
C SER A 88 -0.96 -1.39 10.65
N THR A 89 -1.81 -0.54 10.11
CA THR A 89 -3.27 -0.68 10.16
C THR A 89 -3.83 -1.83 9.30
N GLY A 90 -2.99 -2.48 8.49
CA GLY A 90 -3.36 -3.63 7.68
C GLY A 90 -3.83 -3.30 6.26
N GLY A 91 -3.41 -2.18 5.69
CA GLY A 91 -3.87 -1.78 4.35
C GLY A 91 -3.48 -2.77 3.25
N PHE A 92 -2.23 -3.26 3.24
CA PHE A 92 -1.79 -4.28 2.28
C PHE A 92 -2.35 -5.66 2.62
N THR A 93 -2.46 -5.99 3.90
CA THR A 93 -3.13 -7.20 4.39
C THR A 93 -4.57 -7.26 3.90
N ASP A 94 -5.36 -6.20 4.09
CA ASP A 94 -6.77 -6.12 3.67
C ASP A 94 -6.92 -6.25 2.14
N TYR A 95 -6.05 -5.53 1.39
CA TYR A 95 -5.98 -5.68 -0.06
C TYR A 95 -5.75 -7.15 -0.46
N SER A 96 -4.72 -7.78 0.09
CA SER A 96 -4.34 -9.16 -0.23
C SER A 96 -5.47 -10.14 0.04
N LEU A 97 -6.13 -10.03 1.20
CA LEU A 97 -7.24 -10.90 1.59
C LEU A 97 -8.48 -10.71 0.72
N LYS A 98 -8.81 -9.48 0.32
CA LYS A 98 -9.91 -9.16 -0.59
C LYS A 98 -9.67 -9.67 -2.01
N HIS A 99 -8.39 -9.83 -2.40
CA HIS A 99 -8.00 -10.38 -3.70
C HIS A 99 -7.65 -11.88 -3.66
N GLY A 100 -8.06 -12.57 -2.58
CA GLY A 100 -8.06 -14.03 -2.53
C GLY A 100 -6.86 -14.66 -1.84
N ALA A 101 -6.02 -13.91 -1.12
CA ALA A 101 -4.93 -14.50 -0.34
C ALA A 101 -5.48 -15.50 0.68
N SER A 102 -4.89 -16.69 0.70
CA SER A 102 -5.26 -17.78 1.62
C SER A 102 -4.64 -17.60 3.00
N LYS A 103 -3.50 -16.93 3.08
CA LYS A 103 -2.80 -16.62 4.33
C LYS A 103 -2.01 -15.32 4.20
N VAL A 104 -1.97 -14.54 5.28
CA VAL A 104 -1.13 -13.35 5.41
C VAL A 104 -0.36 -13.41 6.72
N PHE A 105 0.97 -13.38 6.64
CA PHE A 105 1.85 -13.05 7.77
C PHE A 105 1.94 -11.54 7.84
N ALA A 106 1.35 -10.93 8.84
CA ALA A 106 1.38 -9.49 9.06
C ALA A 106 2.43 -9.16 10.11
N VAL A 107 3.54 -8.54 9.72
CA VAL A 107 4.69 -8.27 10.60
C VAL A 107 4.86 -6.77 10.77
N ASP A 108 4.91 -6.30 12.03
CA ASP A 108 5.13 -4.89 12.36
C ASP A 108 5.89 -4.74 13.68
N VAL A 109 6.74 -3.71 13.77
CA VAL A 109 7.45 -3.33 15.00
C VAL A 109 6.53 -2.64 16.01
N GLY A 110 5.42 -2.09 15.58
CA GLY A 110 4.39 -1.46 16.39
C GLY A 110 3.49 -2.47 17.12
N THR A 111 2.58 -1.95 17.91
CA THR A 111 1.60 -2.75 18.66
C THR A 111 0.20 -2.18 18.50
N GLU A 112 -0.79 -3.07 18.50
CA GLU A 112 -2.22 -2.72 18.48
C GLU A 112 -2.64 -1.83 17.30
N GLN A 113 -1.85 -1.84 16.20
CA GLN A 113 -2.12 -1.01 15.04
C GLN A 113 -3.11 -1.65 14.07
N LEU A 114 -3.10 -2.98 13.97
CA LEU A 114 -3.96 -3.68 12.99
C LEU A 114 -5.43 -3.35 13.24
N HIS A 115 -6.14 -3.00 12.17
CA HIS A 115 -7.55 -2.61 12.24
C HIS A 115 -8.40 -3.71 12.89
N PRO A 116 -9.37 -3.37 13.79
CA PRO A 116 -10.16 -4.37 14.53
C PRO A 116 -10.89 -5.38 13.66
N SER A 117 -11.32 -5.00 12.45
CA SER A 117 -11.98 -5.92 11.51
C SER A 117 -11.06 -7.05 11.03
N LEU A 118 -9.74 -6.79 10.96
CA LEU A 118 -8.76 -7.76 10.48
C LEU A 118 -8.25 -8.66 11.61
N ARG A 119 -8.23 -8.20 12.86
CA ARG A 119 -7.71 -8.98 14.00
C ARG A 119 -8.38 -10.34 14.23
N ARG A 120 -9.60 -10.52 13.71
CA ARG A 120 -10.38 -11.77 13.86
C ARG A 120 -10.33 -12.66 12.62
N ASP A 121 -9.70 -12.24 11.54
CA ASP A 121 -9.59 -13.04 10.33
C ASP A 121 -8.56 -14.17 10.54
N LYS A 122 -9.02 -15.41 10.48
CA LYS A 122 -8.18 -16.60 10.72
C LYS A 122 -7.09 -16.81 9.67
N ARG A 123 -7.15 -16.10 8.56
CA ARG A 123 -6.11 -16.12 7.52
C ARG A 123 -4.91 -15.27 7.88
N ILE A 124 -5.03 -14.38 8.89
CA ILE A 124 -3.94 -13.52 9.34
C ILE A 124 -3.19 -14.18 10.48
N GLU A 125 -1.87 -14.26 10.35
CA GLU A 125 -0.93 -14.55 11.42
C GLU A 125 -0.21 -13.25 11.76
N LEU A 126 -0.58 -12.65 12.88
CA LEU A 126 -0.12 -11.32 13.29
C LEU A 126 1.12 -11.41 14.18
N HIS A 127 2.18 -10.72 13.80
CA HIS A 127 3.44 -10.60 14.53
C HIS A 127 3.71 -9.12 14.81
N GLU A 128 3.17 -8.62 15.92
CA GLU A 128 3.45 -7.27 16.44
C GLU A 128 4.74 -7.27 17.28
N LYS A 129 5.32 -6.09 17.52
CA LYS A 129 6.63 -5.91 18.20
C LYS A 129 7.75 -6.72 17.56
N THR A 130 7.67 -6.97 16.28
CA THR A 130 8.59 -7.86 15.58
C THR A 130 9.32 -7.09 14.49
N ASP A 131 10.64 -7.00 14.62
CA ASP A 131 11.47 -6.53 13.51
C ASP A 131 11.53 -7.63 12.45
N ILE A 132 11.33 -7.25 11.19
CA ILE A 132 11.34 -8.22 10.09
C ILE A 132 12.68 -9.00 10.03
N ARG A 133 13.78 -8.41 10.48
CA ARG A 133 15.10 -9.04 10.52
C ARG A 133 15.19 -10.19 11.53
N ASP A 134 14.32 -10.18 12.53
CA ASP A 134 14.20 -11.23 13.56
C ASP A 134 13.08 -12.23 13.22
N PHE A 135 12.21 -11.89 12.27
CA PHE A 135 11.11 -12.77 11.88
C PHE A 135 11.61 -13.98 11.08
N ARG A 136 11.03 -15.13 11.36
CA ARG A 136 11.25 -16.40 10.65
C ARG A 136 9.92 -17.10 10.42
N ILE A 137 9.75 -17.70 9.27
CA ILE A 137 8.58 -18.52 8.97
C ILE A 137 8.79 -19.88 9.61
N SER A 138 7.90 -20.23 10.55
CA SER A 138 7.99 -21.53 11.24
C SER A 138 7.66 -22.68 10.31
N ALA A 139 8.57 -23.66 10.27
CA ALA A 139 8.32 -24.93 9.59
C ALA A 139 7.40 -25.82 10.43
N LYS A 140 6.55 -26.61 9.79
CA LYS A 140 5.87 -27.73 10.48
C LYS A 140 6.85 -28.85 10.75
N PRO A 141 6.69 -29.64 11.82
CA PRO A 141 7.58 -30.76 12.10
C PRO A 141 7.75 -31.68 10.89
N GLY A 142 9.00 -31.90 10.48
CA GLY A 142 9.37 -32.75 9.32
C GLY A 142 9.08 -32.17 7.94
N ARG A 143 8.85 -30.84 7.82
CA ARG A 143 8.70 -30.14 6.55
C ARG A 143 9.48 -28.84 6.56
N ASP A 144 10.01 -28.46 5.41
CA ASP A 144 10.58 -27.13 5.22
C ASP A 144 9.53 -26.03 5.34
N PRO A 145 9.92 -24.80 5.73
CA PRO A 145 9.02 -23.67 5.76
C PRO A 145 8.51 -23.38 4.34
N VAL A 146 7.20 -23.14 4.21
CA VAL A 146 6.61 -22.73 2.94
C VAL A 146 6.84 -21.22 2.79
N MET A 147 7.66 -20.84 1.80
CA MET A 147 7.93 -19.44 1.49
C MET A 147 6.68 -18.73 0.95
N PRO A 148 6.53 -17.43 1.19
CA PRO A 148 5.41 -16.67 0.67
C PRO A 148 5.48 -16.58 -0.86
N ASN A 149 4.32 -16.64 -1.51
CA ASN A 149 4.22 -16.39 -2.95
C ASN A 149 4.49 -14.91 -3.26
N ILE A 150 4.05 -14.03 -2.35
CA ILE A 150 4.18 -12.58 -2.48
C ILE A 150 4.66 -12.00 -1.15
N VAL A 151 5.67 -11.13 -1.21
CA VAL A 151 6.07 -10.25 -0.12
C VAL A 151 5.69 -8.83 -0.52
N VAL A 152 4.90 -8.14 0.30
CA VAL A 152 4.56 -6.72 0.14
C VAL A 152 5.22 -5.92 1.25
N ILE A 153 5.81 -4.76 0.92
CA ILE A 153 6.63 -4.00 1.87
C ILE A 153 6.22 -2.53 1.87
N ASP A 154 5.74 -2.04 3.02
CA ASP A 154 5.39 -0.63 3.28
C ASP A 154 5.96 -0.15 4.62
N VAL A 155 7.27 -0.11 4.76
CA VAL A 155 7.94 0.35 5.98
C VAL A 155 8.18 1.86 5.99
N SER A 156 8.33 2.43 7.18
CA SER A 156 8.64 3.84 7.40
C SER A 156 9.81 4.00 8.39
N PHE A 157 10.57 5.08 8.24
CA PHE A 157 11.69 5.43 9.11
C PHE A 157 12.89 4.47 9.08
N ILE A 158 12.95 3.58 8.09
CA ILE A 158 14.05 2.65 7.82
C ILE A 158 14.26 2.59 6.30
N SER A 159 15.50 2.40 5.88
CA SER A 159 15.81 2.12 4.47
C SER A 159 15.46 0.68 4.13
N LEU A 160 14.94 0.45 2.93
CA LEU A 160 14.73 -0.90 2.41
C LEU A 160 16.05 -1.68 2.29
N ARG A 161 17.18 -0.98 2.16
CA ARG A 161 18.52 -1.60 2.11
C ARG A 161 18.87 -2.34 3.40
N ASP A 162 18.27 -1.95 4.53
CA ASP A 162 18.53 -2.57 5.84
C ASP A 162 17.73 -3.87 6.04
N ILE A 163 16.65 -4.07 5.29
CA ILE A 163 15.73 -5.21 5.48
C ILE A 163 15.67 -6.17 4.29
N LEU A 164 15.80 -5.68 3.05
CA LEU A 164 15.71 -6.49 1.84
C LEU A 164 16.74 -7.63 1.78
N PRO A 165 18.01 -7.47 2.21
CA PRO A 165 18.96 -8.59 2.24
C PRO A 165 18.52 -9.74 3.15
N HIS A 166 17.86 -9.43 4.26
CA HIS A 166 17.29 -10.44 5.14
C HIS A 166 16.12 -11.17 4.48
N ILE A 167 15.20 -10.38 3.86
CA ILE A 167 14.04 -10.94 3.15
C ILE A 167 14.50 -11.88 2.04
N ALA A 168 15.53 -11.50 1.26
CA ALA A 168 16.06 -12.31 0.19
C ALA A 168 16.64 -13.67 0.68
N ARG A 169 17.31 -13.67 1.83
CA ARG A 169 17.98 -14.88 2.33
C ARG A 169 17.08 -15.82 3.12
N GLU A 170 16.13 -15.26 3.89
CA GLU A 170 15.42 -16.01 4.92
C GLU A 170 13.91 -16.14 4.65
N LEU A 171 13.33 -15.24 3.82
CA LEU A 171 11.87 -15.10 3.71
C LEU A 171 11.36 -15.16 2.27
N ALA A 172 12.24 -15.40 1.30
CA ALA A 172 11.88 -15.48 -0.11
C ALA A 172 12.70 -16.56 -0.82
N ASP A 173 12.16 -17.06 -1.92
CA ASP A 173 12.85 -17.96 -2.85
C ASP A 173 12.72 -17.43 -4.30
N GLY A 174 13.24 -18.18 -5.27
CA GLY A 174 13.21 -17.80 -6.68
C GLY A 174 11.79 -17.64 -7.28
N ASN A 175 10.74 -18.13 -6.62
CA ASN A 175 9.35 -18.04 -7.04
C ASN A 175 8.62 -16.86 -6.36
N THR A 176 9.17 -16.35 -5.26
CA THR A 176 8.58 -15.26 -4.49
C THR A 176 8.61 -13.94 -5.28
N LYS A 177 7.46 -13.31 -5.43
CA LYS A 177 7.35 -11.92 -5.94
C LYS A 177 7.48 -10.94 -4.78
N ILE A 178 8.51 -10.09 -4.79
CA ILE A 178 8.70 -9.07 -3.75
C ILE A 178 8.25 -7.72 -4.31
N VAL A 179 7.24 -7.12 -3.68
CA VAL A 179 6.65 -5.83 -4.05
C VAL A 179 7.08 -4.79 -3.01
N ALA A 180 8.17 -4.10 -3.29
CA ALA A 180 8.76 -3.15 -2.36
C ALA A 180 8.36 -1.72 -2.70
N MET A 181 7.66 -1.03 -1.77
CA MET A 181 7.35 0.39 -1.92
C MET A 181 8.51 1.24 -1.41
N VAL A 182 9.32 1.74 -2.33
CA VAL A 182 10.41 2.68 -2.04
C VAL A 182 9.83 4.04 -1.72
N LYS A 183 10.15 4.53 -0.55
CA LYS A 183 9.84 5.88 -0.08
C LYS A 183 11.11 6.73 -0.17
N PRO A 184 11.27 7.59 -1.19
CA PRO A 184 12.54 8.28 -1.42
C PRO A 184 13.06 9.04 -0.19
N GLN A 185 12.18 9.54 0.65
CA GLN A 185 12.56 10.26 1.87
C GLN A 185 13.26 9.39 2.93
N PHE A 186 13.10 8.07 2.89
CA PHE A 186 13.77 7.14 3.82
C PHE A 186 15.02 6.49 3.19
N GLU A 187 15.18 6.62 1.88
CA GLU A 187 16.39 6.22 1.15
C GLU A 187 17.38 7.37 0.97
N ALA A 188 16.95 8.60 1.28
CA ALA A 188 17.69 9.82 1.09
C ALA A 188 18.87 9.94 2.07
N GLY A 189 20.02 10.38 1.57
CA GLY A 189 21.16 10.78 2.38
C GLY A 189 20.96 12.14 3.09
N LYS A 190 21.93 12.51 3.92
CA LYS A 190 21.92 13.79 4.66
C LYS A 190 21.76 14.97 3.69
N GLY A 191 20.86 15.88 4.02
CA GLY A 191 20.64 17.11 3.26
C GLY A 191 19.78 17.00 2.00
N GLN A 192 19.29 15.81 1.64
CA GLN A 192 18.44 15.59 0.48
C GLN A 192 16.95 15.83 0.75
N THR A 193 16.54 15.93 2.00
CA THR A 193 15.17 16.24 2.40
C THR A 193 15.05 17.59 3.07
N ASN A 194 13.86 18.19 2.98
CA ASN A 194 13.44 19.33 3.79
C ASN A 194 12.18 18.94 4.56
N LYS A 195 12.25 18.87 5.90
CA LYS A 195 11.15 18.43 6.79
C LYS A 195 10.53 17.09 6.37
N GLY A 196 11.35 16.16 5.80
CA GLY A 196 10.91 14.85 5.33
C GLY A 196 10.26 14.86 3.93
N ILE A 197 10.42 15.95 3.16
CA ILE A 197 9.98 16.03 1.77
C ILE A 197 11.22 16.10 0.88
N ILE A 198 11.23 15.37 -0.22
CA ILE A 198 12.29 15.43 -1.23
C ILE A 198 12.24 16.78 -1.94
N LYS A 199 13.38 17.46 -2.04
CA LYS A 199 13.48 18.85 -2.49
C LYS A 199 13.01 19.09 -3.93
N ASN A 200 13.25 18.12 -4.82
CA ASN A 200 12.88 18.23 -6.24
C ASN A 200 12.93 16.86 -6.95
N ASP A 201 12.40 16.81 -8.17
CA ASP A 201 12.32 15.61 -8.99
C ASP A 201 13.70 15.06 -9.41
N ALA A 202 14.69 15.90 -9.62
CA ALA A 202 16.03 15.45 -9.98
C ALA A 202 16.65 14.65 -8.82
N MET A 203 16.48 15.13 -7.59
CA MET A 203 16.91 14.41 -6.39
C MET A 203 16.15 13.11 -6.18
N ARG A 204 14.83 13.12 -6.38
CA ARG A 204 14.02 11.88 -6.35
C ARG A 204 14.54 10.85 -7.35
N ARG A 205 14.79 11.26 -8.60
CA ARG A 205 15.35 10.36 -9.64
C ARG A 205 16.71 9.80 -9.25
N GLN A 206 17.58 10.62 -8.65
CA GLN A 206 18.90 10.16 -8.21
C GLN A 206 18.78 9.12 -7.09
N ILE A 207 17.97 9.37 -6.07
CA ILE A 207 17.73 8.42 -4.95
C ILE A 207 17.21 7.08 -5.48
N LEU A 208 16.23 7.11 -6.38
CA LEU A 208 15.68 5.89 -6.98
C LEU A 208 16.72 5.15 -7.83
N LYS A 209 17.58 5.87 -8.58
CA LYS A 209 18.68 5.28 -9.34
C LYS A 209 19.71 4.62 -8.43
N ASP A 210 20.05 5.26 -7.32
CA ASP A 210 20.99 4.72 -6.33
C ASP A 210 20.43 3.46 -5.66
N PHE A 211 19.11 3.43 -5.39
CA PHE A 211 18.43 2.21 -4.93
C PHE A 211 18.47 1.11 -6.00
N GLU A 212 18.18 1.42 -7.25
CA GLU A 212 18.22 0.47 -8.37
C GLU A 212 19.63 -0.11 -8.59
N LEU A 213 20.67 0.68 -8.42
CA LEU A 213 22.06 0.21 -8.53
C LEU A 213 22.41 -0.74 -7.38
N TRP A 214 22.08 -0.36 -6.16
CA TRP A 214 22.33 -1.18 -4.98
C TRP A 214 21.54 -2.50 -5.02
N SER A 215 20.30 -2.48 -5.49
CA SER A 215 19.45 -3.67 -5.49
C SER A 215 19.96 -4.79 -6.40
N LYS A 216 20.81 -4.47 -7.37
CA LYS A 216 21.39 -5.46 -8.31
C LYS A 216 22.27 -6.53 -7.65
N ASP A 217 22.75 -6.27 -6.45
CA ASP A 217 23.54 -7.23 -5.69
C ASP A 217 22.69 -8.36 -5.07
N TYR A 218 21.38 -8.18 -5.05
CA TYR A 218 20.44 -9.10 -4.39
C TYR A 218 19.25 -9.52 -5.26
N PHE A 219 18.87 -8.67 -6.24
CA PHE A 219 17.59 -8.81 -6.95
C PHE A 219 17.67 -8.46 -8.43
N PHE A 220 16.84 -9.16 -9.20
CA PHE A 220 16.37 -8.66 -10.50
C PHE A 220 15.17 -7.74 -10.31
N ILE A 221 15.23 -6.51 -10.82
CA ILE A 221 14.05 -5.63 -10.94
C ILE A 221 13.30 -6.06 -12.19
N THR A 222 12.11 -6.64 -12.03
CA THR A 222 11.30 -7.13 -13.15
C THR A 222 10.32 -6.10 -13.67
N ASP A 223 9.82 -5.20 -12.80
CA ASP A 223 8.98 -4.06 -13.15
C ASP A 223 9.06 -2.97 -12.07
N LYS A 224 8.61 -1.75 -12.40
CA LYS A 224 8.51 -0.64 -11.46
C LYS A 224 7.38 0.31 -11.85
N ARG A 225 6.62 0.80 -10.87
CA ARG A 225 5.49 1.72 -11.05
C ARG A 225 5.48 2.79 -9.97
N ASP A 226 5.21 4.02 -10.33
CA ASP A 226 4.92 5.05 -9.34
C ASP A 226 3.53 4.81 -8.75
N SER A 227 3.36 5.08 -7.46
CA SER A 227 2.04 5.04 -6.83
C SER A 227 1.20 6.22 -7.32
N ASP A 228 -0.07 5.97 -7.68
CA ASP A 228 -1.02 7.04 -7.99
C ASP A 228 -1.49 7.79 -6.72
N VAL A 229 -1.22 7.20 -5.55
CA VAL A 229 -1.56 7.76 -4.24
C VAL A 229 -0.31 8.31 -3.59
N ALA A 230 -0.23 9.63 -3.44
CA ALA A 230 0.89 10.29 -2.78
C ALA A 230 0.99 9.93 -1.30
N GLY A 231 2.21 9.89 -0.77
CA GLY A 231 2.49 9.75 0.66
C GLY A 231 1.91 10.90 1.49
N ALA A 232 1.86 10.72 2.82
CA ALA A 232 1.21 11.66 3.76
C ALA A 232 1.72 13.11 3.68
N LYS A 233 2.99 13.32 3.26
CA LYS A 233 3.60 14.64 3.07
C LYS A 233 3.73 15.05 1.59
N GLY A 234 3.08 14.31 0.67
CA GLY A 234 3.11 14.60 -0.76
C GLY A 234 4.30 14.00 -1.51
N ASN A 235 5.18 13.23 -0.86
CA ASN A 235 6.22 12.49 -1.57
C ASN A 235 5.60 11.44 -2.50
N GLN A 236 6.09 11.35 -3.72
CA GLN A 236 5.69 10.30 -4.66
C GLN A 236 6.54 9.06 -4.42
N GLU A 237 5.90 7.99 -4.01
CA GLU A 237 6.49 6.69 -3.73
C GLU A 237 6.52 5.84 -5.01
N ARG A 238 7.44 4.86 -5.05
CA ARG A 238 7.58 3.95 -6.20
C ARG A 238 7.60 2.50 -5.74
N PHE A 239 6.78 1.69 -6.38
CA PHE A 239 6.82 0.24 -6.23
C PHE A 239 7.83 -0.39 -7.18
N TYR A 240 8.57 -1.34 -6.68
CA TYR A 240 9.45 -2.21 -7.44
C TYR A 240 8.99 -3.65 -7.29
N LEU A 241 8.88 -4.35 -8.41
CA LEU A 241 8.69 -5.79 -8.42
C LEU A 241 10.08 -6.44 -8.56
N LEU A 242 10.48 -7.16 -7.51
CA LEU A 242 11.79 -7.76 -7.36
C LEU A 242 11.68 -9.28 -7.35
N LYS A 243 12.71 -9.93 -7.89
CA LYS A 243 12.99 -11.37 -7.72
C LYS A 243 14.38 -11.55 -7.13
N VAL A 244 14.54 -12.52 -6.25
CA VAL A 244 15.85 -12.90 -5.70
C VAL A 244 16.75 -13.43 -6.83
N LEU A 245 18.05 -13.11 -6.76
CA LEU A 245 19.07 -13.58 -7.71
C LEU A 245 19.26 -15.08 -7.64
#